data_b48c4337338e989c8eee41bfa4eba2d2
#
_entry.id   b48c4337338e989c8eee41bfa4eba2d2
#
_cell.length_a   1.000
_cell.length_b   1.000
_cell.length_c   1.000
_cell.angle_alpha   90.00
_cell.angle_beta   90.00
_cell.angle_gamma   90.00
#
_symmetry.space_group_name_H-M   'P 1'
#
loop_
_entity.id
_entity.type
_entity.pdbx_description
1 polymer ?
#
loop_
_entity_poly.entity_id
_entity_poly.type
_entity_poly.pdbx_seq_one_letter_code
_entity_poly.pdbx_strand_id
1 'polypeptide(L)'
;MSFHGLPVRVQVDDRDLNGGTKKWEWVKKGVPVRVEIGPRDLEKGSVCISRRDKASNDKSFIAEDEFIAGAVQMLEDVQNSLLERQLNFRDSHIRPCNSLDELKANFAAGTDADWLLCPWDGSPEEEEELGKSLRISIRCIPHGDMGTGPEAPCILTGRPTTRRVLWARSY
;
A
#
# COMPACT_ATOMS: atom_id res chain seq x y z
N MET A 1 -15.87 -10.17 -20.96
CA MET A 1 -15.12 -10.25 -19.68
C MET A 1 -15.58 -9.14 -18.76
N SER A 2 -15.78 -9.43 -17.48
CA SER A 2 -16.07 -8.41 -16.46
C SER A 2 -15.15 -8.61 -15.23
N PHE A 3 -14.79 -7.49 -14.61
CA PHE A 3 -13.99 -7.42 -13.39
C PHE A 3 -14.79 -6.63 -12.36
N HIS A 4 -15.13 -7.26 -11.23
CA HIS A 4 -16.03 -6.69 -10.20
C HIS A 4 -17.36 -6.14 -10.76
N GLY A 5 -17.98 -6.86 -11.69
CA GLY A 5 -19.26 -6.47 -12.30
C GLY A 5 -19.17 -5.40 -13.39
N LEU A 6 -17.99 -4.85 -13.64
CA LEU A 6 -17.75 -3.87 -14.70
C LEU A 6 -17.02 -4.50 -15.89
N PRO A 7 -17.28 -4.06 -17.12
CA PRO A 7 -16.54 -4.55 -18.28
C PRO A 7 -15.05 -4.21 -18.17
N VAL A 8 -14.19 -5.16 -18.55
CA VAL A 8 -12.73 -4.92 -18.66
C VAL A 8 -12.51 -3.86 -19.74
N ARG A 9 -11.86 -2.77 -19.38
CA ARG A 9 -11.53 -1.69 -20.31
C ARG A 9 -10.23 -2.01 -21.03
N VAL A 10 -10.26 -1.97 -22.35
CA VAL A 10 -9.11 -2.21 -23.21
C VAL A 10 -8.85 -0.95 -24.07
N GLN A 11 -7.59 -0.56 -24.14
CA GLN A 11 -7.13 0.51 -25.04
C GLN A 11 -6.07 -0.05 -25.97
N VAL A 12 -6.30 0.06 -27.26
CA VAL A 12 -5.29 -0.24 -28.28
C VAL A 12 -4.48 1.03 -28.56
N ASP A 13 -3.16 0.92 -28.59
CA ASP A 13 -2.24 2.00 -28.95
C ASP A 13 -1.55 1.68 -30.27
N ASP A 14 -2.20 2.09 -31.35
CA ASP A 14 -1.77 1.93 -32.73
C ASP A 14 -1.02 3.16 -33.28
N ARG A 15 -0.74 4.18 -32.46
CA ARG A 15 -0.02 5.39 -32.86
C ARG A 15 1.36 5.04 -33.45
N ASP A 16 1.77 5.80 -34.44
CA ASP A 16 3.11 5.70 -35.02
C ASP A 16 4.16 6.36 -34.11
N LEU A 17 4.45 5.70 -32.99
CA LEU A 17 5.42 6.13 -32.01
C LEU A 17 6.34 4.96 -31.62
N ASN A 18 7.56 5.33 -31.20
CA ASN A 18 8.51 4.38 -30.64
C ASN A 18 7.87 3.60 -29.47
N GLY A 19 8.08 2.27 -29.46
CA GLY A 19 7.51 1.38 -28.44
C GLY A 19 7.92 1.74 -27.01
N GLY A 20 9.13 2.26 -26.80
CA GLY A 20 9.58 2.78 -25.51
C GLY A 20 8.76 3.97 -25.02
N THR A 21 8.44 4.92 -25.92
CA THR A 21 7.60 6.08 -25.62
C THR A 21 6.19 5.64 -25.23
N LYS A 22 5.55 4.79 -26.05
CA LYS A 22 4.24 4.20 -25.75
C LYS A 22 4.24 3.52 -24.37
N LYS A 23 5.23 2.65 -24.13
CA LYS A 23 5.39 1.94 -22.84
C LYS A 23 5.37 2.92 -21.66
N TRP A 24 6.21 3.95 -21.68
CA TRP A 24 6.33 4.89 -20.57
C TRP A 24 5.10 5.74 -20.33
N GLU A 25 4.38 6.13 -21.39
CA GLU A 25 3.12 6.84 -21.25
C GLU A 25 2.07 6.00 -20.49
N TRP A 26 1.96 4.72 -20.83
CA TRP A 26 1.01 3.83 -20.17
C TRP A 26 1.45 3.44 -18.75
N VAL A 27 2.76 3.35 -18.49
CA VAL A 27 3.28 3.19 -17.13
C VAL A 27 2.89 4.37 -16.25
N LYS A 28 3.07 5.61 -16.74
CA LYS A 28 2.69 6.82 -16.00
C LYS A 28 1.18 6.90 -15.72
N LYS A 29 0.36 6.39 -16.62
CA LYS A 29 -1.10 6.31 -16.44
C LYS A 29 -1.52 5.20 -15.47
N GLY A 30 -0.59 4.34 -15.04
CA GLY A 30 -0.86 3.28 -14.09
C GLY A 30 -1.66 2.11 -14.66
N VAL A 31 -1.54 1.82 -15.96
CA VAL A 31 -2.21 0.67 -16.59
C VAL A 31 -1.74 -0.63 -15.91
N PRO A 32 -2.66 -1.48 -15.40
CA PRO A 32 -2.28 -2.65 -14.63
C PRO A 32 -1.60 -3.74 -15.46
N VAL A 33 -2.06 -3.97 -16.67
CA VAL A 33 -1.52 -4.98 -17.59
C VAL A 33 -1.30 -4.35 -18.95
N ARG A 34 -0.10 -4.48 -19.48
CA ARG A 34 0.24 -4.11 -20.85
C ARG A 34 0.53 -5.36 -21.66
N VAL A 35 -0.04 -5.41 -22.85
CA VAL A 35 0.15 -6.49 -23.81
C VAL A 35 0.87 -5.92 -25.02
N GLU A 36 1.98 -6.52 -25.39
CA GLU A 36 2.74 -6.18 -26.59
C GLU A 36 2.60 -7.36 -27.56
N ILE A 37 2.30 -7.06 -28.81
CA ILE A 37 2.13 -8.07 -29.86
C ILE A 37 2.98 -7.64 -31.07
N GLY A 38 3.96 -8.45 -31.40
CA GLY A 38 4.82 -8.25 -32.56
C GLY A 38 4.65 -9.39 -33.59
N PRO A 39 5.27 -9.28 -34.78
CA PRO A 39 5.16 -10.32 -35.81
C PRO A 39 5.52 -11.72 -35.31
N ARG A 40 6.55 -11.83 -34.46
CA ARG A 40 6.99 -13.13 -33.90
C ARG A 40 6.00 -13.72 -32.90
N ASP A 41 5.26 -12.86 -32.22
CA ASP A 41 4.24 -13.29 -31.26
C ASP A 41 3.04 -13.83 -32.03
N LEU A 42 2.64 -13.16 -33.12
CA LEU A 42 1.57 -13.61 -34.01
C LEU A 42 1.89 -14.98 -34.63
N GLU A 43 3.12 -15.18 -35.13
CA GLU A 43 3.56 -16.46 -35.68
C GLU A 43 3.45 -17.62 -34.67
N LYS A 44 3.64 -17.31 -33.38
CA LYS A 44 3.59 -18.30 -32.30
C LYS A 44 2.23 -18.40 -31.60
N GLY A 45 1.26 -17.56 -31.96
CA GLY A 45 -0.03 -17.47 -31.26
C GLY A 45 0.16 -17.07 -29.78
N SER A 46 1.13 -16.18 -29.50
CA SER A 46 1.47 -15.77 -28.15
C SER A 46 1.38 -14.24 -27.98
N VAL A 47 1.37 -13.78 -26.74
CA VAL A 47 1.41 -12.38 -26.36
C VAL A 47 2.48 -12.13 -25.31
N CYS A 48 3.11 -10.96 -25.38
CA CYS A 48 4.08 -10.51 -24.39
C CYS A 48 3.39 -9.62 -23.35
N ILE A 49 3.45 -9.99 -22.09
CA ILE A 49 2.74 -9.33 -21.01
C ILE A 49 3.72 -8.66 -20.05
N SER A 50 3.38 -7.46 -19.61
CA SER A 50 4.03 -6.77 -18.49
C SER A 50 2.97 -6.30 -17.48
N ARG A 51 3.21 -6.57 -16.20
CA ARG A 51 2.31 -6.21 -15.11
C ARG A 51 2.91 -5.06 -14.29
N ARG A 52 2.07 -4.16 -13.78
CA ARG A 52 2.56 -3.01 -13.00
C ARG A 52 2.98 -3.37 -11.56
N ASP A 53 2.56 -4.51 -11.05
CA ASP A 53 2.97 -5.02 -9.73
C ASP A 53 4.33 -5.75 -9.76
N LYS A 54 4.90 -5.93 -10.95
CA LYS A 54 6.21 -6.54 -11.17
C LYS A 54 7.27 -5.52 -11.60
N ALA A 55 8.51 -5.93 -11.66
CA ALA A 55 9.59 -5.09 -12.17
C ALA A 55 9.34 -4.69 -13.64
N SER A 56 9.79 -3.50 -14.03
CA SER A 56 9.50 -2.94 -15.36
C SER A 56 10.08 -3.73 -16.54
N ASN A 57 11.07 -4.59 -16.29
CA ASN A 57 11.72 -5.49 -17.24
C ASN A 57 11.21 -6.94 -17.14
N ASP A 58 10.32 -7.22 -16.19
CA ASP A 58 9.70 -8.52 -16.04
C ASP A 58 8.61 -8.68 -17.10
N LYS A 59 8.89 -9.52 -18.08
CA LYS A 59 8.01 -9.84 -19.20
C LYS A 59 7.73 -11.33 -19.23
N SER A 60 6.48 -11.69 -19.43
CA SER A 60 6.05 -13.07 -19.65
C SER A 60 5.44 -13.24 -21.04
N PHE A 61 5.65 -14.42 -21.64
CA PHE A 61 5.09 -14.79 -22.93
C PHE A 61 4.16 -15.98 -22.68
N ILE A 62 2.89 -15.81 -23.02
CA ILE A 62 1.86 -16.84 -22.86
C ILE A 62 1.04 -16.97 -24.15
N ALA A 63 0.35 -18.08 -24.32
CA ALA A 63 -0.55 -18.26 -25.44
C ALA A 63 -1.70 -17.26 -25.43
N GLU A 64 -2.17 -16.81 -26.57
CA GLU A 64 -3.23 -15.79 -26.69
C GLU A 64 -4.53 -16.26 -26.02
N ASP A 65 -4.93 -17.49 -26.24
CA ASP A 65 -6.12 -18.10 -25.64
C ASP A 65 -6.00 -18.21 -24.10
N GLU A 66 -4.83 -18.57 -23.61
CA GLU A 66 -4.54 -18.59 -22.17
C GLU A 66 -4.65 -17.19 -21.57
N PHE A 67 -4.10 -16.17 -22.24
CA PHE A 67 -4.24 -14.78 -21.81
C PHE A 67 -5.69 -14.35 -21.76
N ILE A 68 -6.48 -14.63 -22.81
CA ILE A 68 -7.88 -14.26 -22.87
C ILE A 68 -8.67 -14.94 -21.74
N ALA A 69 -8.42 -16.23 -21.50
CA ALA A 69 -9.08 -16.96 -20.42
C ALA A 69 -8.70 -16.45 -19.03
N GLY A 70 -7.43 -16.08 -18.83
CA GLY A 70 -6.86 -15.68 -17.55
C GLY A 70 -6.85 -14.17 -17.27
N ALA A 71 -7.26 -13.31 -18.19
CA ALA A 71 -7.09 -11.85 -18.08
C ALA A 71 -7.77 -11.23 -16.84
N VAL A 72 -8.95 -11.70 -16.47
CA VAL A 72 -9.68 -11.24 -15.28
C VAL A 72 -8.95 -11.65 -14.01
N GLN A 73 -8.49 -12.90 -13.94
CA GLN A 73 -7.73 -13.38 -12.80
C GLN A 73 -6.40 -12.60 -12.67
N MET A 74 -5.74 -12.30 -13.78
CA MET A 74 -4.52 -11.48 -13.77
C MET A 74 -4.74 -10.08 -13.20
N LEU A 75 -5.87 -9.45 -13.47
CA LEU A 75 -6.22 -8.15 -12.87
C LEU A 75 -6.43 -8.28 -11.36
N GLU A 76 -7.09 -9.35 -10.91
CA GLU A 76 -7.28 -9.67 -9.49
C GLU A 76 -5.93 -9.87 -8.80
N ASP A 77 -5.03 -10.63 -9.41
CA ASP A 77 -3.69 -10.89 -8.88
C ASP A 77 -2.87 -9.60 -8.75
N VAL A 78 -2.97 -8.68 -9.73
CA VAL A 78 -2.33 -7.35 -9.65
C VAL A 78 -2.88 -6.56 -8.47
N GLN A 79 -4.20 -6.53 -8.30
CA GLN A 79 -4.86 -5.82 -7.20
C GLN A 79 -4.42 -6.38 -5.84
N ASN A 80 -4.50 -7.69 -5.68
CA ASN A 80 -4.15 -8.37 -4.43
C ASN A 80 -2.67 -8.22 -4.09
N SER A 81 -1.78 -8.38 -5.06
CA SER A 81 -0.33 -8.22 -4.87
C SER A 81 0.04 -6.78 -4.44
N LEU A 82 -0.61 -5.77 -5.01
CA LEU A 82 -0.40 -4.38 -4.62
C LEU A 82 -0.95 -4.10 -3.21
N LEU A 83 -2.12 -4.61 -2.88
CA LEU A 83 -2.73 -4.48 -1.55
C LEU A 83 -1.86 -5.16 -0.50
N GLU A 84 -1.48 -6.42 -0.71
CA GLU A 84 -0.64 -7.19 0.21
C GLU A 84 0.69 -6.49 0.48
N ARG A 85 1.34 -5.95 -0.56
CA ARG A 85 2.58 -5.20 -0.40
C ARG A 85 2.39 -3.96 0.49
N GLN A 86 1.27 -3.24 0.35
CA GLN A 86 0.99 -2.07 1.18
C GLN A 86 0.61 -2.45 2.61
N LEU A 87 -0.13 -3.54 2.81
CA LEU A 87 -0.45 -4.07 4.14
C LEU A 87 0.82 -4.50 4.87
N ASN A 88 1.68 -5.28 4.22
CA ASN A 88 2.94 -5.72 4.78
C ASN A 88 3.86 -4.53 5.13
N PHE A 89 3.93 -3.52 4.25
CA PHE A 89 4.67 -2.31 4.54
C PHE A 89 4.12 -1.59 5.78
N ARG A 90 2.80 -1.37 5.83
CA ARG A 90 2.13 -0.75 6.99
C ARG A 90 2.44 -1.52 8.28
N ASP A 91 2.22 -2.83 8.26
CA ASP A 91 2.30 -3.67 9.46
C ASP A 91 3.74 -3.80 9.96
N SER A 92 4.72 -3.74 9.06
CA SER A 92 6.14 -3.71 9.45
C SER A 92 6.60 -2.38 10.07
N HIS A 93 5.82 -1.31 9.92
CA HIS A 93 6.15 0.02 10.45
C HIS A 93 5.23 0.47 11.59
N ILE A 94 4.29 -0.37 12.03
CA ILE A 94 3.46 -0.12 13.20
C ILE A 94 3.93 -1.04 14.33
N ARG A 95 4.32 -0.47 15.47
CA ARG A 95 4.74 -1.21 16.65
C ARG A 95 3.86 -0.86 17.86
N PRO A 96 3.53 -1.84 18.71
CA PRO A 96 2.92 -1.55 20.01
C PRO A 96 3.90 -0.77 20.88
N CYS A 97 3.36 0.16 21.67
CA CYS A 97 4.13 0.94 22.64
C CYS A 97 3.30 1.08 23.91
N ASN A 98 3.85 0.71 25.05
CA ASN A 98 3.12 0.60 26.30
C ASN A 98 3.63 1.58 27.38
N SER A 99 4.58 2.45 27.05
CA SER A 99 5.08 3.45 27.99
C SER A 99 5.46 4.76 27.29
N LEU A 100 5.46 5.84 28.09
CA LEU A 100 5.90 7.16 27.61
C LEU A 100 7.40 7.17 27.28
N ASP A 101 8.20 6.38 27.97
CA ASP A 101 9.65 6.31 27.72
C ASP A 101 9.95 5.60 26.39
N GLU A 102 9.22 4.54 26.05
CA GLU A 102 9.30 3.90 24.73
C GLU A 102 8.91 4.88 23.63
N LEU A 103 7.82 5.66 23.82
CA LEU A 103 7.39 6.68 22.86
C LEU A 103 8.50 7.71 22.66
N LYS A 104 9.06 8.25 23.73
CA LYS A 104 10.15 9.24 23.66
C LYS A 104 11.39 8.68 22.99
N ALA A 105 11.79 7.45 23.33
CA ALA A 105 12.96 6.81 22.76
C ALA A 105 12.83 6.59 21.24
N ASN A 106 11.66 6.14 20.76
CA ASN A 106 11.42 5.95 19.34
C ASN A 106 11.56 7.26 18.55
N PHE A 107 11.03 8.36 19.07
CA PHE A 107 11.05 9.64 18.37
C PHE A 107 12.29 10.50 18.64
N ALA A 108 13.14 10.14 19.61
CA ALA A 108 14.45 10.77 19.79
C ALA A 108 15.46 10.37 18.72
N ALA A 109 15.34 9.18 18.13
CA ALA A 109 16.34 8.55 17.27
C ALA A 109 16.43 9.09 15.82
N GLY A 110 15.73 10.17 15.45
CA GLY A 110 15.85 10.76 14.11
C GLY A 110 14.64 10.58 13.20
N THR A 111 14.84 10.51 11.87
CA THR A 111 13.76 10.60 10.87
C THR A 111 13.03 9.28 10.59
N ASP A 112 13.64 8.14 10.86
CA ASP A 112 13.11 6.81 10.49
C ASP A 112 12.37 6.13 11.65
N ALA A 113 11.62 6.93 12.45
CA ALA A 113 10.84 6.40 13.56
C ALA A 113 9.59 5.66 13.07
N ASP A 114 9.35 4.50 13.68
CA ASP A 114 8.12 3.73 13.43
C ASP A 114 6.88 4.47 13.96
N TRP A 115 5.74 4.09 13.44
CA TRP A 115 4.45 4.47 13.99
C TRP A 115 4.18 3.65 15.26
N LEU A 116 3.76 4.31 16.31
CA LEU A 116 3.53 3.66 17.59
C LEU A 116 2.05 3.57 17.93
N LEU A 117 1.57 2.37 18.16
CA LEU A 117 0.21 2.08 18.60
C LEU A 117 0.17 2.03 20.13
N CYS A 118 -0.43 3.05 20.75
CA CYS A 118 -0.38 3.26 22.19
C CYS A 118 -1.76 3.23 22.84
N PRO A 119 -1.89 2.69 24.07
CA PRO A 119 -3.06 2.95 24.91
C PRO A 119 -3.16 4.44 25.26
N TRP A 120 -4.30 5.07 24.97
CA TRP A 120 -4.46 6.51 25.13
C TRP A 120 -5.82 6.92 25.72
N ASP A 121 -5.76 7.74 26.77
CA ASP A 121 -6.91 8.37 27.44
C ASP A 121 -6.61 9.83 27.80
N GLY A 122 -5.64 10.45 27.13
CA GLY A 122 -5.31 11.85 27.36
C GLY A 122 -6.34 12.82 26.76
N SER A 123 -6.36 14.05 27.29
CA SER A 123 -7.14 15.16 26.76
C SER A 123 -6.51 15.72 25.47
N PRO A 124 -7.23 16.57 24.71
CA PRO A 124 -6.65 17.28 23.57
C PRO A 124 -5.45 18.16 23.95
N GLU A 125 -5.49 18.80 25.13
CA GLU A 125 -4.41 19.66 25.64
C GLU A 125 -3.16 18.82 25.96
N GLU A 126 -3.33 17.67 26.62
CA GLU A 126 -2.25 16.72 26.90
C GLU A 126 -1.63 16.15 25.62
N GLU A 127 -2.45 15.88 24.61
CA GLU A 127 -1.98 15.48 23.27
C GLU A 127 -1.13 16.59 22.63
N GLU A 128 -1.62 17.83 22.66
CA GLU A 128 -0.94 18.96 22.05
C GLU A 128 0.40 19.25 22.73
N GLU A 129 0.46 19.19 24.06
CA GLU A 129 1.69 19.42 24.83
C GLU A 129 2.73 18.33 24.53
N LEU A 130 2.34 17.06 24.58
CA LEU A 130 3.21 15.94 24.24
C LEU A 130 3.66 16.01 22.78
N GLY A 131 2.75 16.29 21.88
CA GLY A 131 2.98 16.43 20.45
C GLY A 131 4.02 17.50 20.13
N LYS A 132 3.88 18.69 20.72
CA LYS A 132 4.85 19.79 20.56
C LYS A 132 6.23 19.43 21.07
N SER A 133 6.32 18.76 22.24
CA SER A 133 7.58 18.41 22.87
C SER A 133 8.41 17.42 22.05
N LEU A 134 7.76 16.50 21.35
CA LEU A 134 8.40 15.42 20.59
C LEU A 134 8.31 15.62 19.05
N ARG A 135 7.59 16.65 18.60
CA ARG A 135 7.28 16.89 17.17
C ARG A 135 6.54 15.72 16.53
N ILE A 136 5.52 15.23 17.21
CA ILE A 136 4.66 14.13 16.80
C ILE A 136 3.20 14.51 16.93
N SER A 137 2.29 13.70 16.40
CA SER A 137 0.85 13.85 16.62
C SER A 137 0.15 12.50 16.58
N ILE A 138 -1.02 12.41 17.18
CA ILE A 138 -1.94 11.32 16.93
C ILE A 138 -2.41 11.42 15.48
N ARG A 139 -2.15 10.38 14.67
CA ARG A 139 -2.53 10.36 13.26
C ARG A 139 -3.96 9.88 13.07
N CYS A 140 -4.36 8.91 13.87
CA CYS A 140 -5.73 8.40 13.89
C CYS A 140 -5.97 7.50 15.10
N ILE A 141 -7.25 7.25 15.34
CA ILE A 141 -7.73 6.08 16.09
C ILE A 141 -8.04 5.02 15.02
N PRO A 142 -7.29 3.92 14.93
CA PRO A 142 -7.52 2.91 13.91
C PRO A 142 -8.92 2.28 14.03
N HIS A 143 -9.48 1.84 12.92
CA HIS A 143 -10.73 1.09 12.93
C HIS A 143 -10.55 -0.37 13.35
N GLY A 144 -11.61 -0.96 13.85
CA GLY A 144 -11.64 -2.37 14.25
C GLY A 144 -10.69 -2.70 15.41
N ASP A 145 -10.16 -3.91 15.40
CA ASP A 145 -9.36 -4.47 16.50
C ASP A 145 -8.05 -3.71 16.77
N MET A 146 -7.53 -3.00 15.78
CA MET A 146 -6.31 -2.20 15.98
C MET A 146 -6.58 -0.96 16.86
N GLY A 147 -7.77 -0.37 16.78
CA GLY A 147 -8.17 0.80 17.57
C GLY A 147 -8.68 0.49 18.97
N THR A 148 -8.91 -0.80 19.26
CA THR A 148 -9.41 -1.28 20.55
C THR A 148 -8.64 -2.51 20.96
N GLY A 149 -8.08 -2.52 22.14
CA GLY A 149 -7.31 -3.64 22.67
C GLY A 149 -7.73 -4.03 24.08
N PRO A 150 -7.04 -4.99 24.68
CA PRO A 150 -7.19 -5.28 26.11
C PRO A 150 -7.02 -4.00 26.93
N GLU A 151 -7.70 -3.93 28.09
CA GLU A 151 -7.50 -2.83 29.00
C GLU A 151 -6.02 -2.73 29.41
N ALA A 152 -5.46 -1.53 29.29
CA ALA A 152 -4.08 -1.24 29.65
C ALA A 152 -3.96 0.20 30.15
N PRO A 153 -2.95 0.54 30.96
CA PRO A 153 -2.74 1.91 31.40
C PRO A 153 -2.40 2.82 30.21
N CYS A 154 -3.04 3.97 30.16
CA CYS A 154 -2.67 5.04 29.23
C CYS A 154 -1.19 5.42 29.42
N ILE A 155 -0.45 5.55 28.34
CA ILE A 155 1.01 5.83 28.39
C ILE A 155 1.37 7.16 29.06
N LEU A 156 0.43 8.12 29.12
CA LEU A 156 0.64 9.42 29.75
C LEU A 156 -0.01 9.53 31.14
N THR A 157 -1.30 9.19 31.24
CA THR A 157 -2.09 9.42 32.46
C THR A 157 -2.10 8.25 33.43
N GLY A 158 -1.73 7.05 32.98
CA GLY A 158 -1.82 5.81 33.76
C GLY A 158 -3.25 5.27 33.96
N ARG A 159 -4.28 6.00 33.51
CA ARG A 159 -5.69 5.55 33.61
C ARG A 159 -5.94 4.35 32.71
N PRO A 160 -6.77 3.37 33.13
CA PRO A 160 -7.09 2.22 32.31
C PRO A 160 -7.87 2.63 31.06
N THR A 161 -7.51 2.08 29.92
CA THR A 161 -8.18 2.34 28.63
C THR A 161 -8.08 1.15 27.70
N THR A 162 -9.11 0.94 26.91
CA THR A 162 -9.11 -0.02 25.79
C THR A 162 -8.79 0.65 24.47
N ARG A 163 -8.87 1.99 24.41
CA ARG A 163 -8.61 2.76 23.19
C ARG A 163 -7.12 2.75 22.83
N ARG A 164 -6.85 2.57 21.54
CA ARG A 164 -5.52 2.66 20.94
C ARG A 164 -5.46 3.78 19.92
N VAL A 165 -4.35 4.50 19.89
CA VAL A 165 -4.10 5.57 18.94
C VAL A 165 -2.74 5.38 18.28
N LEU A 166 -2.58 5.84 17.05
CA LEU A 166 -1.32 5.83 16.32
C LEU A 166 -0.62 7.19 16.44
N TRP A 167 0.57 7.16 17.03
CA TRP A 167 1.49 8.29 17.06
C TRP A 167 2.52 8.20 15.95
N ALA A 168 2.77 9.31 15.25
CA ALA A 168 3.85 9.43 14.28
C ALA A 168 4.35 10.87 14.16
N ARG A 169 5.50 11.07 13.50
CA ARG A 169 6.00 12.40 13.19
C ARG A 169 5.05 13.15 12.26
N SER A 170 4.91 14.43 12.52
CA SER A 170 4.31 15.39 11.57
C SER A 170 5.38 15.84 10.58
N TYR A 171 4.98 16.11 9.36
CA TYR A 171 5.85 16.71 8.34
C TYR A 171 6.09 18.18 8.66
#